data_745aa154e6a1d5dc689120f9070d8fdc
#
_entry.id   745aa154e6a1d5dc689120f9070d8fdc
#
_cell.length_a   1.000
_cell.length_b   1.000
_cell.length_c   1.000
_cell.angle_alpha   90.00
_cell.angle_beta   90.00
_cell.angle_gamma   90.00
#
_symmetry.space_group_name_H-M   'P 1'
#
loop_
_entity.id
_entity.type
_entity.pdbx_description
1 polymer ?
#
loop_
_entity_poly.entity_id
_entity_poly.type
_entity_poly.pdbx_seq_one_letter_code
_entity_poly.pdbx_strand_id
1 'polypeptide(L)'
;MSQTTIASPQTFSPAYNPLKFIIDSTNKNNTGFKYIFQVFEAGTANKIGEYKMLPRIGDGYGEQDLSKLLQTQVSWDLNTTSTSWYNAPNSRYLYDVKVGEEQLAEYSWTANLVNNGGNVRITSTNTFVVGDQVIITQADSGVANPQLEGLHTIISATGANFTVNVAFTTITDITINGTVNYADNRKLITLNVTTFEDFIAFNGAFRWVDWPTYSQTDYKLTLANKQWLTNQPEQFSCTLGQDLYLNLWGAKGSDRIVFVNSNGASFYKGINNLDEISQVPVGPNNYGTLVGTGTLIDSTVDWYEVYYFKTSGALDSFKYRINLDRRESITEYDILFLDRLGSYSSFAFQLKSYERGEVTREIFNRDVEGYVSGAQWNYLTEDMGFMQNNINVSKSFDLNTNWMTQDMAQYFEELLTSPQTFVKSVEYICGEAPTSSTYQPCIIQNNSYEVFKQRNKNLIKQSITIKLSNQDNVNG
;
A
#
# COMPACT_ATOMS: atom_id res chain seq x y z
N MET A 1 -0.13 19.50 -27.06
CA MET A 1 -0.19 18.21 -26.37
C MET A 1 -1.60 17.66 -26.54
N SER A 2 -1.72 16.37 -26.84
CA SER A 2 -3.04 15.72 -27.01
C SER A 2 -3.75 15.44 -25.67
N GLN A 3 -3.01 15.41 -24.56
CA GLN A 3 -3.53 15.06 -23.26
C GLN A 3 -3.59 16.23 -22.27
N THR A 4 -4.61 16.18 -21.41
CA THR A 4 -4.81 17.10 -20.29
C THR A 4 -5.10 16.29 -19.03
N THR A 5 -4.41 16.62 -17.93
CA THR A 5 -4.70 16.02 -16.62
C THR A 5 -6.01 16.58 -16.07
N ILE A 6 -6.96 15.71 -15.76
CA ILE A 6 -8.23 16.06 -15.09
C ILE A 6 -8.08 15.92 -13.58
N ALA A 7 -7.48 14.82 -13.12
CA ALA A 7 -7.19 14.58 -11.71
C ALA A 7 -5.99 13.65 -11.53
N SER A 8 -5.28 13.82 -10.43
CA SER A 8 -4.25 12.92 -9.95
C SER A 8 -4.29 12.84 -8.42
N PRO A 9 -3.75 11.79 -7.79
CA PRO A 9 -3.53 11.76 -6.36
C PRO A 9 -2.60 12.91 -5.93
N GLN A 10 -2.55 13.18 -4.63
CA GLN A 10 -1.49 14.04 -4.08
C GLN A 10 -0.15 13.31 -4.14
N THR A 11 0.97 14.04 -4.21
CA THR A 11 2.30 13.43 -4.37
C THR A 11 2.74 12.56 -3.20
N PHE A 12 2.14 12.71 -2.03
CA PHE A 12 2.26 11.81 -0.89
C PHE A 12 0.87 11.30 -0.52
N SER A 13 0.61 10.03 -0.73
CA SER A 13 -0.72 9.45 -0.57
C SER A 13 -0.67 8.03 0.03
N PRO A 14 -1.68 7.65 0.82
CA PRO A 14 -1.77 6.31 1.39
C PRO A 14 -2.10 5.26 0.30
N ALA A 15 -1.39 4.14 0.29
CA ALA A 15 -1.54 3.11 -0.73
C ALA A 15 -2.91 2.38 -0.68
N TYR A 16 -3.57 2.37 0.47
CA TYR A 16 -4.83 1.65 0.65
C TYR A 16 -6.08 2.49 0.36
N ASN A 17 -5.92 3.76 -0.03
CA ASN A 17 -7.00 4.58 -0.55
C ASN A 17 -6.94 4.65 -2.09
N PRO A 18 -8.03 5.06 -2.78
CA PRO A 18 -8.02 5.16 -4.24
C PRO A 18 -6.97 6.15 -4.75
N LEU A 19 -6.06 5.67 -5.61
CA LEU A 19 -5.00 6.46 -6.23
C LEU A 19 -5.28 6.58 -7.73
N LYS A 20 -6.25 7.43 -8.07
CA LYS A 20 -6.78 7.56 -9.42
C LYS A 20 -6.07 8.63 -10.21
N PHE A 21 -5.58 8.27 -11.39
CA PHE A 21 -5.11 9.17 -12.43
C PHE A 21 -6.19 9.26 -13.50
N ILE A 22 -6.63 10.48 -13.81
CA ILE A 22 -7.69 10.75 -14.78
C ILE A 22 -7.16 11.73 -15.82
N ILE A 23 -7.17 11.29 -17.09
CA ILE A 23 -6.60 12.01 -18.22
C ILE A 23 -7.69 12.18 -19.30
N ASP A 24 -7.74 13.34 -19.90
CA ASP A 24 -8.47 13.60 -21.14
C ASP A 24 -7.52 13.64 -22.34
N SER A 25 -7.98 13.19 -23.50
CA SER A 25 -7.25 13.28 -24.77
C SER A 25 -8.12 13.82 -25.88
N THR A 26 -7.54 14.68 -26.72
CA THR A 26 -8.20 15.12 -27.96
C THR A 26 -8.36 13.99 -28.97
N ASN A 27 -7.59 12.91 -28.83
CA ASN A 27 -7.59 11.74 -29.70
C ASN A 27 -8.57 10.63 -29.25
N LYS A 28 -9.30 10.84 -28.15
CA LYS A 28 -10.17 9.83 -27.51
C LYS A 28 -11.26 9.24 -28.43
N ASN A 29 -11.62 9.95 -29.49
CA ASN A 29 -12.63 9.51 -30.46
C ASN A 29 -12.03 8.79 -31.67
N ASN A 30 -10.71 8.65 -31.75
CA ASN A 30 -10.06 7.95 -32.84
C ASN A 30 -10.34 6.44 -32.78
N THR A 31 -10.39 5.81 -33.94
CA THR A 31 -10.70 4.39 -34.03
C THR A 31 -9.70 3.53 -33.23
N GLY A 32 -10.23 2.67 -32.35
CA GLY A 32 -9.44 1.77 -31.54
C GLY A 32 -8.60 2.46 -30.46
N PHE A 33 -8.94 3.69 -30.09
CA PHE A 33 -8.21 4.47 -29.10
C PHE A 33 -8.22 3.80 -27.72
N LYS A 34 -7.04 3.84 -27.06
CA LYS A 34 -6.83 3.41 -25.67
C LYS A 34 -5.82 4.32 -25.00
N TYR A 35 -6.03 4.59 -23.73
CA TYR A 35 -5.01 5.14 -22.85
C TYR A 35 -4.09 4.02 -22.40
N ILE A 36 -2.78 4.32 -22.27
CA ILE A 36 -1.76 3.42 -21.75
C ILE A 36 -1.18 4.05 -20.50
N PHE A 37 -1.43 3.47 -19.34
CA PHE A 37 -0.82 3.89 -18.08
C PHE A 37 0.35 2.95 -17.79
N GLN A 38 1.55 3.49 -17.72
CA GLN A 38 2.77 2.78 -17.34
C GLN A 38 3.26 3.30 -16.00
N VAL A 39 3.55 2.39 -15.08
CA VAL A 39 4.02 2.71 -13.73
C VAL A 39 5.45 2.23 -13.59
N PHE A 40 6.32 3.11 -13.13
CA PHE A 40 7.74 2.85 -12.97
C PHE A 40 8.15 3.11 -11.52
N GLU A 41 9.21 2.46 -11.09
CA GLU A 41 9.95 2.87 -9.90
C GLU A 41 10.59 4.24 -10.18
N ALA A 42 10.40 5.21 -9.27
CA ALA A 42 10.81 6.60 -9.51
C ALA A 42 12.29 6.73 -9.84
N GLY A 43 12.59 7.56 -10.85
CA GLY A 43 13.95 7.81 -11.31
C GLY A 43 14.64 6.62 -11.99
N THR A 44 13.92 5.53 -12.26
CA THR A 44 14.45 4.33 -12.93
C THR A 44 13.69 3.99 -14.20
N ALA A 45 14.22 3.05 -14.99
CA ALA A 45 13.51 2.45 -16.12
C ALA A 45 12.75 1.18 -15.75
N ASN A 46 12.71 0.80 -14.47
CA ASN A 46 12.04 -0.40 -13.99
C ASN A 46 10.52 -0.20 -14.01
N LYS A 47 9.84 -0.81 -14.97
CA LYS A 47 8.39 -0.77 -15.11
C LYS A 47 7.74 -1.85 -14.22
N ILE A 48 6.91 -1.41 -13.27
CA ILE A 48 6.20 -2.30 -12.33
C ILE A 48 4.78 -2.63 -12.77
N GLY A 49 4.19 -1.84 -13.69
CA GLY A 49 2.85 -2.10 -14.21
C GLY A 49 2.57 -1.39 -15.52
N GLU A 50 1.65 -1.97 -16.30
CA GLU A 50 1.11 -1.34 -17.50
C GLU A 50 -0.39 -1.70 -17.64
N TYR A 51 -1.21 -0.67 -17.91
CA TYR A 51 -2.65 -0.80 -18.06
C TYR A 51 -3.09 -0.12 -19.33
N LYS A 52 -3.91 -0.82 -20.12
CA LYS A 52 -4.54 -0.27 -21.32
C LYS A 52 -6.03 -0.11 -21.09
N MET A 53 -6.51 1.12 -21.10
CA MET A 53 -7.87 1.48 -20.77
C MET A 53 -8.60 2.05 -21.96
N LEU A 54 -9.83 1.60 -22.18
CA LEU A 54 -10.75 2.25 -23.11
C LEU A 54 -11.21 3.59 -22.51
N PRO A 55 -11.54 4.58 -23.36
CA PRO A 55 -12.23 5.79 -22.91
C PRO A 55 -13.48 5.46 -22.09
N ARG A 56 -13.68 6.12 -20.97
CA ARG A 56 -14.84 5.95 -20.11
C ARG A 56 -16.12 6.37 -20.85
N ILE A 57 -17.19 5.60 -20.68
CA ILE A 57 -18.49 5.93 -21.28
C ILE A 57 -19.01 7.24 -20.68
N GLY A 58 -19.37 8.17 -21.55
CA GLY A 58 -19.95 9.47 -21.18
C GLY A 58 -19.02 10.66 -21.37
N ASP A 59 -17.81 10.66 -20.81
CA ASP A 59 -16.85 11.77 -20.90
C ASP A 59 -15.60 11.45 -21.73
N GLY A 60 -15.36 10.17 -21.99
CA GLY A 60 -14.21 9.71 -22.78
C GLY A 60 -12.87 9.79 -22.04
N TYR A 61 -12.84 10.00 -20.71
CA TYR A 61 -11.62 10.06 -19.96
C TYR A 61 -10.96 8.69 -19.79
N GLY A 62 -9.63 8.68 -19.71
CA GLY A 62 -8.87 7.54 -19.23
C GLY A 62 -8.77 7.61 -17.72
N GLU A 63 -9.20 6.56 -17.04
CA GLU A 63 -9.14 6.48 -15.57
C GLU A 63 -8.46 5.19 -15.16
N GLN A 64 -7.42 5.30 -14.31
CA GLN A 64 -6.74 4.15 -13.72
C GLN A 64 -6.51 4.38 -12.23
N ASP A 65 -6.96 3.44 -11.41
CA ASP A 65 -6.64 3.36 -9.99
C ASP A 65 -5.43 2.45 -9.79
N LEU A 66 -4.36 3.01 -9.23
CA LEU A 66 -3.10 2.32 -9.00
C LEU A 66 -2.97 1.75 -7.58
N SER A 67 -3.96 1.93 -6.71
CA SER A 67 -3.90 1.54 -5.30
C SER A 67 -3.54 0.07 -5.11
N LYS A 68 -4.14 -0.84 -5.90
CA LYS A 68 -3.88 -2.28 -5.79
C LYS A 68 -2.46 -2.68 -6.18
N LEU A 69 -1.89 -2.04 -7.18
CA LEU A 69 -0.49 -2.25 -7.56
C LEU A 69 0.43 -1.74 -6.45
N LEU A 70 0.20 -0.51 -5.97
CA LEU A 70 1.07 0.13 -5.00
C LEU A 70 1.00 -0.51 -3.61
N GLN A 71 -0.14 -1.10 -3.23
CA GLN A 71 -0.24 -1.93 -2.03
C GLN A 71 0.73 -3.11 -2.02
N THR A 72 1.12 -3.64 -3.17
CA THR A 72 2.10 -4.73 -3.25
C THR A 72 3.55 -4.26 -3.15
N GLN A 73 3.79 -2.96 -3.26
CA GLN A 73 5.12 -2.35 -3.21
C GLN A 73 5.46 -1.79 -1.83
N VAL A 74 4.46 -1.57 -0.99
CA VAL A 74 4.66 -1.09 0.38
C VAL A 74 4.44 -2.21 1.37
N SER A 75 5.19 -2.17 2.46
CA SER A 75 5.00 -3.08 3.58
C SER A 75 5.25 -2.32 4.88
N TRP A 76 5.19 -3.04 5.98
CA TRP A 76 5.51 -2.48 7.29
C TRP A 76 7.00 -2.64 7.60
N ASP A 77 7.52 -1.67 8.33
CA ASP A 77 8.84 -1.75 8.94
C ASP A 77 8.70 -1.63 10.45
N LEU A 78 9.09 -2.66 11.17
CA LEU A 78 9.16 -2.64 12.62
C LEU A 78 10.60 -2.92 13.04
N ASN A 79 11.26 -1.91 13.60
CA ASN A 79 12.59 -2.07 14.19
C ASN A 79 12.51 -1.97 15.71
N THR A 80 12.47 -3.11 16.37
CA THR A 80 12.39 -3.19 17.84
C THR A 80 13.75 -3.09 18.53
N THR A 81 14.84 -3.14 17.77
CA THR A 81 16.22 -3.11 18.32
C THR A 81 16.85 -1.72 18.27
N SER A 82 16.25 -0.78 17.52
CA SER A 82 16.77 0.58 17.44
C SER A 82 16.50 1.34 18.72
N THR A 83 17.54 1.93 19.28
CA THR A 83 17.48 2.84 20.42
C THR A 83 17.38 4.30 20.00
N SER A 84 17.18 4.57 18.72
CA SER A 84 17.04 5.89 18.12
C SER A 84 15.95 5.83 17.04
N TRP A 85 15.72 6.95 16.34
CA TRP A 85 14.84 6.92 15.16
C TRP A 85 15.44 6.02 14.07
N TYR A 86 14.56 5.42 13.26
CA TYR A 86 14.88 4.47 12.20
C TYR A 86 14.12 4.85 10.93
N ASN A 87 14.82 4.93 9.80
CA ASN A 87 14.17 5.09 8.52
C ASN A 87 13.48 3.78 8.13
N ALA A 88 12.20 3.88 7.81
CA ALA A 88 11.33 2.76 7.43
C ALA A 88 11.18 2.70 5.90
N PRO A 89 12.17 2.14 5.17
CA PRO A 89 12.23 2.21 3.71
C PRO A 89 11.07 1.46 3.04
N ASN A 90 10.61 0.36 3.63
CA ASN A 90 9.52 -0.43 3.07
C ASN A 90 8.12 0.17 3.34
N SER A 91 8.03 1.13 4.27
CA SER A 91 6.76 1.81 4.58
C SER A 91 6.33 2.81 3.50
N ARG A 92 7.14 3.01 2.47
CA ARG A 92 6.85 3.89 1.34
C ARG A 92 7.38 3.32 0.03
N TYR A 93 6.78 3.75 -1.07
CA TYR A 93 7.27 3.44 -2.41
C TYR A 93 7.23 4.70 -3.29
N LEU A 94 8.34 5.02 -3.96
CA LEU A 94 8.43 6.12 -4.90
C LEU A 94 8.12 5.60 -6.30
N TYR A 95 7.25 6.30 -7.03
CA TYR A 95 6.83 5.87 -8.35
C TYR A 95 6.57 7.02 -9.30
N ASP A 96 6.76 6.74 -10.58
CA ASP A 96 6.43 7.60 -11.69
C ASP A 96 5.30 6.99 -12.51
N VAL A 97 4.42 7.82 -13.06
CA VAL A 97 3.37 7.37 -13.97
C VAL A 97 3.54 8.08 -15.31
N LYS A 98 3.61 7.30 -16.37
CA LYS A 98 3.68 7.81 -17.75
C LYS A 98 2.44 7.37 -18.49
N VAL A 99 1.74 8.33 -19.07
CA VAL A 99 0.52 8.05 -19.82
C VAL A 99 0.79 8.23 -21.29
N GLY A 100 0.44 7.20 -22.05
CA GLY A 100 0.53 7.15 -23.51
C GLY A 100 -0.83 6.93 -24.16
N GLU A 101 -0.82 6.83 -25.47
CA GLU A 101 -1.98 6.62 -26.32
C GLU A 101 -1.71 5.48 -27.30
N GLU A 102 -2.70 4.66 -27.54
CA GLU A 102 -2.74 3.65 -28.60
C GLU A 102 -3.99 3.89 -29.44
N GLN A 103 -3.85 3.91 -30.76
CA GLN A 103 -4.98 3.99 -31.68
C GLN A 103 -4.65 3.21 -32.94
N LEU A 104 -5.66 2.91 -33.74
CA LEU A 104 -5.39 2.39 -35.07
C LEU A 104 -4.67 3.43 -35.93
N ALA A 105 -3.75 2.96 -36.76
CA ALA A 105 -3.07 3.81 -37.72
C ALA A 105 -4.03 4.10 -38.90
N GLU A 106 -4.89 5.09 -38.68
CA GLU A 106 -5.82 5.60 -39.69
C GLU A 106 -5.35 6.96 -40.19
N TYR A 107 -5.29 7.15 -41.47
CA TYR A 107 -4.89 8.39 -42.12
C TYR A 107 -6.04 8.90 -42.97
N SER A 108 -6.44 10.15 -42.77
CA SER A 108 -7.39 10.82 -43.65
C SER A 108 -6.68 11.39 -44.86
N TRP A 109 -7.35 11.35 -45.97
CA TRP A 109 -6.92 12.03 -47.20
C TRP A 109 -8.03 12.91 -47.75
N THR A 110 -7.63 14.04 -48.29
CA THR A 110 -8.55 14.99 -48.92
C THR A 110 -8.26 15.10 -50.41
N ALA A 111 -9.24 15.58 -51.15
CA ALA A 111 -9.28 15.69 -52.61
C ALA A 111 -7.93 15.99 -53.28
N ASN A 112 -7.72 15.48 -54.42
CA ASN A 112 -6.62 15.53 -55.37
C ASN A 112 -5.91 14.19 -55.53
N LEU A 113 -6.62 13.26 -56.11
CA LEU A 113 -5.99 12.07 -56.67
C LEU A 113 -5.16 12.49 -57.90
N VAL A 114 -3.91 12.08 -57.96
CA VAL A 114 -2.97 12.50 -58.98
C VAL A 114 -2.40 11.29 -59.72
N ASN A 115 -2.23 11.41 -61.03
CA ASN A 115 -1.52 10.41 -61.81
C ASN A 115 -0.03 10.38 -61.44
N ASN A 116 0.46 9.23 -61.03
CA ASN A 116 1.87 8.98 -60.79
C ASN A 116 2.32 7.72 -61.52
N GLY A 117 2.88 7.87 -62.69
CA GLY A 117 3.34 6.76 -63.52
C GLY A 117 2.22 5.79 -63.92
N GLY A 118 1.01 6.27 -64.17
CA GLY A 118 -0.18 5.45 -64.54
C GLY A 118 -0.97 4.94 -63.35
N ASN A 119 -0.49 5.14 -62.10
CA ASN A 119 -1.16 4.72 -60.87
C ASN A 119 -1.70 5.91 -60.07
N VAL A 120 -2.58 5.63 -59.11
CA VAL A 120 -3.21 6.64 -58.26
C VAL A 120 -2.28 7.00 -57.11
N ARG A 121 -1.91 8.30 -57.05
CA ARG A 121 -1.25 8.90 -55.90
C ARG A 121 -2.24 9.68 -55.05
N ILE A 122 -2.19 9.45 -53.74
CA ILE A 122 -3.05 10.05 -52.74
C ILE A 122 -2.19 10.95 -51.85
N THR A 123 -2.63 12.17 -51.60
CA THR A 123 -1.98 13.12 -50.68
C THR A 123 -2.53 12.89 -49.28
N SER A 124 -1.70 12.43 -48.38
CA SER A 124 -2.02 12.20 -46.98
C SER A 124 -0.72 12.12 -46.17
N THR A 125 -0.66 12.78 -45.01
CA THR A 125 0.44 12.55 -44.05
C THR A 125 0.35 11.09 -43.58
N ASN A 126 1.40 10.31 -43.77
CA ASN A 126 1.40 8.89 -43.50
C ASN A 126 2.76 8.36 -43.13
N THR A 127 2.82 7.11 -42.67
CA THR A 127 4.04 6.37 -42.35
C THR A 127 4.20 5.09 -43.17
N PHE A 128 3.50 5.00 -44.29
CA PHE A 128 3.53 3.82 -45.15
C PHE A 128 4.91 3.60 -45.80
N VAL A 129 5.20 2.35 -46.06
CA VAL A 129 6.39 1.92 -46.82
C VAL A 129 5.94 1.10 -48.01
N VAL A 130 6.81 1.00 -49.03
CA VAL A 130 6.54 0.17 -50.21
C VAL A 130 6.30 -1.28 -49.83
N GLY A 131 5.22 -1.85 -50.30
CA GLY A 131 4.80 -3.23 -49.99
C GLY A 131 3.76 -3.34 -48.88
N ASP A 132 3.52 -2.24 -48.10
CA ASP A 132 2.41 -2.25 -47.16
C ASP A 132 1.07 -2.51 -47.85
N GLN A 133 0.22 -3.32 -47.21
CA GLN A 133 -1.16 -3.50 -47.62
C GLN A 133 -2.06 -2.56 -46.80
N VAL A 134 -2.90 -1.82 -47.49
CA VAL A 134 -3.82 -0.85 -46.93
C VAL A 134 -5.24 -1.06 -47.38
N ILE A 135 -6.20 -0.70 -46.54
CA ILE A 135 -7.62 -0.65 -46.85
C ILE A 135 -8.00 0.81 -47.05
N ILE A 136 -8.47 1.16 -48.22
CA ILE A 136 -8.96 2.49 -48.54
C ILE A 136 -10.48 2.51 -48.45
N THR A 137 -11.01 3.52 -47.74
CA THR A 137 -12.45 3.76 -47.62
C THR A 137 -12.77 5.19 -48.07
N GLN A 138 -13.67 5.33 -48.99
CA GLN A 138 -14.12 6.64 -49.50
C GLN A 138 -15.20 7.21 -48.57
N ALA A 139 -15.16 8.54 -48.33
CA ALA A 139 -16.10 9.21 -47.42
C ALA A 139 -17.54 9.25 -48.00
N ASP A 140 -17.66 9.36 -49.33
CA ASP A 140 -18.96 9.34 -49.99
C ASP A 140 -19.32 7.91 -50.37
N SER A 141 -20.39 7.41 -49.80
CA SER A 141 -20.92 6.04 -50.01
C SER A 141 -21.47 5.78 -51.42
N GLY A 142 -21.37 6.75 -52.28
CA GLY A 142 -21.73 6.68 -53.69
C GLY A 142 -20.51 6.50 -54.56
N VAL A 143 -19.84 5.42 -54.42
CA VAL A 143 -18.89 4.77 -55.32
C VAL A 143 -18.44 5.61 -56.53
N ALA A 144 -17.81 6.77 -56.25
CA ALA A 144 -17.23 7.57 -57.33
C ALA A 144 -16.06 6.83 -58.02
N ASN A 145 -15.29 6.04 -57.24
CA ASN A 145 -14.17 5.25 -57.74
C ASN A 145 -14.15 3.86 -57.09
N PRO A 146 -15.03 2.91 -57.53
CA PRO A 146 -15.15 1.60 -56.88
C PRO A 146 -13.85 0.78 -56.86
N GLN A 147 -12.98 0.98 -57.85
CA GLN A 147 -11.68 0.32 -57.94
C GLN A 147 -10.64 0.85 -56.92
N LEU A 148 -10.88 1.99 -56.27
CA LEU A 148 -10.05 2.53 -55.23
C LEU A 148 -10.49 2.07 -53.81
N GLU A 149 -11.69 1.54 -53.70
CA GLU A 149 -12.22 1.01 -52.44
C GLU A 149 -11.62 -0.36 -52.13
N GLY A 150 -11.29 -0.61 -50.86
CA GLY A 150 -10.83 -1.89 -50.40
C GLY A 150 -9.31 -2.07 -50.26
N LEU A 151 -8.85 -3.29 -50.45
CA LEU A 151 -7.46 -3.69 -50.20
C LEU A 151 -6.53 -3.34 -51.37
N HIS A 152 -5.47 -2.59 -51.06
CA HIS A 152 -4.45 -2.17 -52.01
C HIS A 152 -3.05 -2.33 -51.48
N THR A 153 -2.06 -2.41 -52.38
CA THR A 153 -0.64 -2.44 -52.03
C THR A 153 0.01 -1.09 -52.32
N ILE A 154 0.81 -0.58 -51.40
CA ILE A 154 1.59 0.62 -51.56
C ILE A 154 2.77 0.35 -52.49
N ILE A 155 2.84 1.06 -53.60
CA ILE A 155 3.95 0.93 -54.57
C ILE A 155 4.97 2.04 -54.49
N SER A 156 4.61 3.21 -53.90
CA SER A 156 5.56 4.23 -53.48
C SER A 156 4.97 5.01 -52.33
N ALA A 157 5.80 5.49 -51.38
CA ALA A 157 5.37 6.30 -50.27
C ALA A 157 6.43 7.35 -49.91
N THR A 158 5.94 8.51 -49.44
CA THR A 158 6.69 9.55 -48.76
C THR A 158 5.86 9.99 -47.55
N GLY A 159 6.43 10.71 -46.59
CA GLY A 159 5.65 11.15 -45.44
C GLY A 159 4.41 12.01 -45.75
N ALA A 160 4.27 12.51 -46.96
CA ALA A 160 3.15 13.38 -47.40
C ALA A 160 2.25 12.75 -48.49
N ASN A 161 2.68 11.69 -49.14
CA ASN A 161 1.96 11.07 -50.22
C ASN A 161 2.22 9.55 -50.25
N PHE A 162 1.27 8.81 -50.82
CA PHE A 162 1.47 7.41 -51.16
C PHE A 162 0.80 7.07 -52.50
N THR A 163 1.28 6.04 -53.19
CA THR A 163 0.73 5.58 -54.47
C THR A 163 0.31 4.12 -54.32
N VAL A 164 -0.88 3.82 -54.77
CA VAL A 164 -1.47 2.47 -54.75
C VAL A 164 -1.51 1.87 -56.15
N ASN A 165 -1.59 0.57 -56.24
CA ASN A 165 -1.62 -0.22 -57.47
C ASN A 165 -2.97 -0.17 -58.21
N VAL A 166 -3.57 1.02 -58.30
CA VAL A 166 -4.81 1.28 -59.00
C VAL A 166 -4.50 2.12 -60.26
N ALA A 167 -4.97 1.69 -61.41
CA ALA A 167 -4.75 2.42 -62.64
C ALA A 167 -5.48 3.78 -62.61
N PHE A 168 -4.74 4.87 -62.83
CA PHE A 168 -5.33 6.22 -62.76
C PHE A 168 -6.37 6.47 -63.86
N THR A 169 -6.29 5.75 -64.99
CA THR A 169 -7.25 5.84 -66.08
C THR A 169 -8.65 5.36 -65.72
N THR A 170 -8.79 4.65 -64.60
CA THR A 170 -10.09 4.14 -64.11
C THR A 170 -10.73 5.09 -63.09
N ILE A 171 -10.03 6.17 -62.68
CA ILE A 171 -10.54 7.14 -61.75
C ILE A 171 -11.47 8.13 -62.46
N THR A 172 -12.67 8.27 -61.98
CA THR A 172 -13.71 9.14 -62.56
C THR A 172 -13.88 10.45 -61.78
N ASP A 173 -13.63 10.44 -60.47
CA ASP A 173 -13.65 11.61 -59.61
C ASP A 173 -12.33 11.74 -58.84
N ILE A 174 -11.61 12.84 -59.05
CA ILE A 174 -10.34 13.15 -58.42
C ILE A 174 -10.48 14.00 -57.13
N THR A 175 -11.72 14.39 -56.78
CA THR A 175 -12.00 15.33 -55.66
C THR A 175 -12.59 14.65 -54.44
N ILE A 176 -12.59 13.33 -54.40
CA ILE A 176 -13.11 12.55 -53.28
C ILE A 176 -12.17 12.57 -52.07
N ASN A 177 -12.76 12.36 -50.91
CA ASN A 177 -12.06 12.22 -49.61
C ASN A 177 -12.18 10.79 -49.11
N GLY A 178 -11.38 10.44 -48.12
CA GLY A 178 -11.50 9.14 -47.48
C GLY A 178 -10.52 8.91 -46.36
N THR A 179 -10.51 7.68 -45.90
CA THR A 179 -9.55 7.17 -44.92
C THR A 179 -8.76 6.01 -45.49
N VAL A 180 -7.58 5.78 -44.99
CA VAL A 180 -6.71 4.67 -45.32
C VAL A 180 -6.12 4.08 -44.06
N ASN A 181 -6.28 2.78 -43.89
CA ASN A 181 -5.80 2.01 -42.75
C ASN A 181 -4.85 0.92 -43.19
N TYR A 182 -3.93 0.51 -42.34
CA TYR A 182 -3.19 -0.72 -42.62
C TYR A 182 -4.12 -1.93 -42.57
N ALA A 183 -3.97 -2.86 -43.53
CA ALA A 183 -4.76 -4.07 -43.57
C ALA A 183 -4.53 -5.03 -42.40
N ASP A 184 -3.36 -4.92 -41.74
CA ASP A 184 -2.97 -5.67 -40.56
C ASP A 184 -3.45 -5.03 -39.23
N ASN A 185 -4.31 -3.99 -39.31
CA ASN A 185 -4.77 -3.22 -38.13
C ASN A 185 -3.61 -2.69 -37.28
N ARG A 186 -2.51 -2.28 -37.91
CA ARG A 186 -1.34 -1.70 -37.24
C ARG A 186 -1.73 -0.53 -36.37
N LYS A 187 -1.11 -0.49 -35.20
CA LYS A 187 -1.41 0.52 -34.18
C LYS A 187 -0.31 1.58 -34.12
N LEU A 188 -0.73 2.80 -33.92
CA LEU A 188 0.14 3.90 -33.52
C LEU A 188 0.16 3.94 -31.98
N ILE A 189 1.35 3.87 -31.41
CA ILE A 189 1.57 3.96 -29.97
C ILE A 189 2.45 5.17 -29.72
N THR A 190 1.94 6.12 -28.94
CA THR A 190 2.70 7.28 -28.47
C THR A 190 2.82 7.15 -26.96
N LEU A 191 4.03 6.93 -26.47
CA LEU A 191 4.31 6.82 -25.05
C LEU A 191 4.72 8.15 -24.46
N ASN A 192 4.60 8.29 -23.14
CA ASN A 192 5.06 9.45 -22.37
C ASN A 192 4.47 10.80 -22.83
N VAL A 193 3.20 10.81 -23.20
CA VAL A 193 2.49 12.06 -23.57
C VAL A 193 2.29 12.93 -22.34
N THR A 194 1.93 12.33 -21.21
CA THR A 194 1.85 12.97 -19.90
C THR A 194 2.67 12.18 -18.90
N THR A 195 3.45 12.87 -18.07
CA THR A 195 4.26 12.24 -17.02
C THR A 195 3.93 12.83 -15.66
N PHE A 196 3.91 11.95 -14.65
CA PHE A 196 3.79 12.29 -13.24
C PHE A 196 5.01 11.69 -12.54
N GLU A 197 5.81 12.52 -11.90
CA GLU A 197 7.10 12.12 -11.34
C GLU A 197 7.12 12.34 -9.82
N ASP A 198 7.95 11.56 -9.13
CA ASP A 198 8.22 11.67 -7.69
C ASP A 198 7.00 11.52 -6.78
N PHE A 199 6.06 10.66 -7.16
CA PHE A 199 4.94 10.31 -6.29
C PHE A 199 5.37 9.31 -5.22
N ILE A 200 4.81 9.44 -4.03
CA ILE A 200 5.07 8.56 -2.89
C ILE A 200 3.75 7.91 -2.47
N ALA A 201 3.72 6.59 -2.51
CA ALA A 201 2.70 5.80 -1.84
C ALA A 201 3.24 5.33 -0.49
N PHE A 202 2.54 5.56 0.60
CA PHE A 202 2.94 5.07 1.92
C PHE A 202 1.99 3.98 2.43
N ASN A 203 2.49 3.12 3.30
CA ASN A 203 1.73 2.04 3.92
C ASN A 203 0.74 2.63 4.94
N GLY A 204 -0.42 3.02 4.47
CA GLY A 204 -1.46 3.62 5.30
C GLY A 204 -2.81 3.65 4.60
N ALA A 205 -3.85 3.87 5.41
CA ALA A 205 -5.24 4.00 4.98
C ALA A 205 -5.95 5.10 5.77
N PHE A 206 -6.72 5.92 5.09
CA PHE A 206 -7.71 6.81 5.72
C PHE A 206 -9.07 6.15 5.71
N ARG A 207 -9.89 6.45 6.73
CA ARG A 207 -11.30 6.06 6.70
C ARG A 207 -11.97 6.68 5.49
N TRP A 208 -12.98 6.00 4.97
CA TRP A 208 -13.71 6.49 3.80
C TRP A 208 -14.29 7.89 3.99
N VAL A 209 -14.69 8.22 5.21
CA VAL A 209 -15.24 9.55 5.56
C VAL A 209 -14.16 10.65 5.64
N ASP A 210 -12.93 10.29 5.93
CA ASP A 210 -11.81 11.23 6.11
C ASP A 210 -11.01 11.42 4.82
N TRP A 211 -11.07 10.45 3.91
CA TRP A 211 -10.34 10.48 2.65
C TRP A 211 -10.61 11.71 1.78
N PRO A 212 -11.86 12.22 1.63
CA PRO A 212 -12.11 13.41 0.80
C PRO A 212 -11.46 14.69 1.33
N THR A 213 -11.13 14.73 2.62
CA THR A 213 -10.49 15.87 3.29
C THR A 213 -9.00 15.70 3.49
N TYR A 214 -8.45 14.57 3.06
CA TYR A 214 -7.03 14.29 3.16
C TYR A 214 -6.19 15.37 2.49
N SER A 215 -5.18 15.89 3.20
CA SER A 215 -4.18 16.79 2.66
C SER A 215 -2.78 16.34 3.08
N GLN A 216 -1.91 16.11 2.10
CA GLN A 216 -0.51 15.77 2.36
C GLN A 216 0.22 16.86 3.16
N THR A 217 -0.23 18.12 3.09
CA THR A 217 0.39 19.24 3.82
C THR A 217 0.23 19.11 5.32
N ASP A 218 -0.77 18.37 5.79
CA ASP A 218 -1.00 18.14 7.22
C ASP A 218 0.07 17.22 7.82
N TYR A 219 0.60 16.29 7.02
CA TYR A 219 1.58 15.28 7.42
C TYR A 219 3.01 15.64 7.03
N LYS A 220 3.19 16.44 5.98
CA LYS A 220 4.52 16.93 5.65
C LYS A 220 4.95 17.97 6.68
N LEU A 221 6.11 17.76 7.29
CA LEU A 221 6.68 18.65 8.30
C LEU A 221 7.05 20.01 7.68
N THR A 222 6.03 20.77 7.30
CA THR A 222 6.12 22.15 6.78
C THR A 222 5.72 23.14 7.87
N LEU A 223 5.65 24.42 7.55
CA LEU A 223 5.45 25.49 8.51
C LEU A 223 4.01 25.58 9.10
N ALA A 224 3.00 24.96 8.51
CA ALA A 224 1.61 25.24 8.88
C ALA A 224 0.95 24.13 9.72
N ASN A 225 0.99 22.87 9.27
CA ASN A 225 0.33 21.76 9.93
C ASN A 225 1.32 20.60 10.11
N LYS A 226 1.31 19.95 11.27
CA LYS A 226 2.37 19.03 11.65
C LYS A 226 1.80 17.86 12.40
N GLN A 227 1.17 16.97 11.67
CA GLN A 227 0.68 15.71 12.24
C GLN A 227 1.74 14.63 12.06
N TRP A 228 1.86 13.78 13.05
CA TRP A 228 2.53 12.52 12.92
C TRP A 228 1.68 11.55 12.09
N LEU A 229 2.30 10.61 11.44
CA LEU A 229 1.59 9.55 10.72
C LEU A 229 1.07 8.52 11.73
N THR A 230 0.05 8.87 12.47
CA THR A 230 -0.61 8.01 13.47
C THR A 230 -2.03 8.48 13.73
N ASN A 231 -2.87 7.56 14.14
CA ASN A 231 -4.24 7.81 14.63
C ASN A 231 -4.32 7.79 16.17
N GLN A 232 -3.19 7.74 16.87
CA GLN A 232 -3.17 7.76 18.34
C GLN A 232 -3.85 9.02 18.88
N PRO A 233 -4.60 8.91 19.99
CA PRO A 233 -5.08 10.08 20.72
C PRO A 233 -3.92 10.94 21.22
N GLU A 234 -4.11 12.26 21.30
CA GLU A 234 -3.09 13.20 21.80
C GLU A 234 -2.68 12.92 23.24
N GLN A 235 -3.55 12.26 24.02
CA GLN A 235 -3.26 11.80 25.37
C GLN A 235 -3.40 10.29 25.45
N PHE A 236 -2.35 9.64 25.89
CA PHE A 236 -2.24 8.20 25.93
C PHE A 236 -1.70 7.75 27.29
N SER A 237 -2.21 6.65 27.84
CA SER A 237 -1.71 6.08 29.08
C SER A 237 -0.92 4.82 28.79
N CYS A 238 0.33 4.77 29.27
CA CYS A 238 1.24 3.65 29.12
C CYS A 238 1.77 3.14 30.44
N THR A 239 2.00 1.84 30.52
CA THR A 239 2.82 1.26 31.57
C THR A 239 4.30 1.52 31.29
N LEU A 240 5.15 1.33 32.30
CA LEU A 240 6.60 1.52 32.14
C LEU A 240 7.24 0.50 31.19
N GLY A 241 6.59 -0.66 30.97
CA GLY A 241 7.05 -1.74 30.11
C GLY A 241 6.67 -1.57 28.62
N GLN A 242 5.79 -0.62 28.30
CA GLN A 242 5.25 -0.49 26.94
C GLN A 242 6.21 0.19 25.97
N ASP A 243 6.21 -0.35 24.75
CA ASP A 243 6.88 0.23 23.60
C ASP A 243 5.84 0.97 22.74
N LEU A 244 6.19 2.17 22.30
CA LEU A 244 5.39 2.97 21.37
C LEU A 244 6.27 3.54 20.29
N TYR A 245 5.72 3.67 19.11
CA TYR A 245 6.37 4.30 17.97
C TYR A 245 5.44 5.33 17.35
N LEU A 246 6.02 6.45 16.93
CA LEU A 246 5.36 7.45 16.11
C LEU A 246 6.10 7.57 14.80
N ASN A 247 5.36 7.55 13.69
CA ASN A 247 5.95 7.77 12.38
C ASN A 247 5.84 9.24 11.97
N LEU A 248 6.88 9.73 11.31
CA LEU A 248 6.90 11.07 10.74
C LEU A 248 7.48 11.07 9.33
N TRP A 249 7.11 12.08 8.54
CA TRP A 249 7.57 12.24 7.17
C TRP A 249 8.20 13.62 6.93
N GLY A 250 9.38 13.62 6.30
CA GLY A 250 10.00 14.83 5.74
C GLY A 250 10.77 15.70 6.74
N ALA A 251 11.37 15.12 7.80
CA ALA A 251 12.22 15.84 8.73
C ALA A 251 13.54 16.29 8.06
N LYS A 252 14.04 17.48 8.42
CA LYS A 252 15.30 18.03 7.90
C LYS A 252 16.40 18.03 8.98
N GLY A 253 17.65 17.99 8.56
CA GLY A 253 18.82 17.75 9.41
C GLY A 253 19.06 18.70 10.59
N SER A 254 18.35 19.82 10.67
CA SER A 254 18.37 20.72 11.85
C SER A 254 17.20 20.51 12.80
N ASP A 255 16.28 19.64 12.46
CA ASP A 255 15.05 19.41 13.19
C ASP A 255 15.29 18.45 14.36
N ARG A 256 14.40 18.45 15.34
CA ARG A 256 14.58 17.72 16.60
C ARG A 256 13.29 17.04 17.02
N ILE A 257 13.44 15.87 17.60
CA ILE A 257 12.40 15.26 18.42
C ILE A 257 12.66 15.72 19.85
N VAL A 258 11.63 16.25 20.49
CA VAL A 258 11.72 16.85 21.83
C VAL A 258 10.83 16.07 22.78
N PHE A 259 11.36 15.80 23.97
CA PHE A 259 10.64 15.22 25.09
C PHE A 259 10.65 16.22 26.25
N VAL A 260 9.49 16.44 26.86
CA VAL A 260 9.35 17.29 28.04
C VAL A 260 8.59 16.53 29.12
N ASN A 261 9.18 16.33 30.27
CA ASN A 261 8.50 15.62 31.37
C ASN A 261 7.71 16.56 32.28
N SER A 262 6.89 16.01 33.18
CA SER A 262 6.04 16.75 34.11
C SER A 262 6.82 17.65 35.06
N ASN A 263 8.10 17.41 35.28
CA ASN A 263 8.99 18.23 36.10
C ASN A 263 9.62 19.41 35.32
N GLY A 264 9.28 19.57 34.04
CA GLY A 264 9.79 20.62 33.15
C GLY A 264 11.18 20.33 32.57
N ALA A 265 11.75 19.16 32.78
CA ALA A 265 13.01 18.79 32.13
C ALA A 265 12.75 18.49 30.63
N SER A 266 13.61 19.04 29.79
CA SER A 266 13.49 18.92 28.32
C SER A 266 14.70 18.20 27.73
N PHE A 267 14.44 17.24 26.85
CA PHE A 267 15.43 16.42 26.17
C PHE A 267 15.16 16.47 24.67
N TYR A 268 16.19 16.37 23.85
CA TYR A 268 16.00 16.36 22.41
C TYR A 268 17.04 15.54 21.67
N LYS A 269 16.66 15.06 20.49
CA LYS A 269 17.54 14.39 19.52
C LYS A 269 17.31 14.97 18.13
N GLY A 270 18.40 15.28 17.42
CA GLY A 270 18.33 15.65 16.00
C GLY A 270 17.81 14.51 15.14
N ILE A 271 17.04 14.86 14.14
CA ILE A 271 16.53 13.91 13.14
C ILE A 271 16.77 14.48 11.74
N ASN A 272 17.15 13.59 10.81
CA ASN A 272 17.34 13.92 9.40
C ASN A 272 16.87 12.74 8.54
N ASN A 273 15.70 12.84 7.96
CA ASN A 273 15.11 11.77 7.17
C ASN A 273 14.54 12.24 5.83
N LEU A 274 15.10 13.29 5.24
CA LEU A 274 14.68 13.91 3.96
C LEU A 274 13.80 12.99 3.10
N ASP A 275 12.51 13.34 2.97
CA ASP A 275 11.52 12.63 2.16
C ASP A 275 11.30 11.14 2.49
N GLU A 276 11.77 10.67 3.63
CA GLU A 276 11.56 9.33 4.14
C GLU A 276 10.54 9.31 5.28
N ILE A 277 9.99 8.13 5.54
CA ILE A 277 9.22 7.86 6.77
C ILE A 277 10.18 7.37 7.83
N SER A 278 10.18 8.02 8.99
CA SER A 278 10.96 7.58 10.15
C SER A 278 10.04 7.05 11.24
N GLN A 279 10.37 5.88 11.73
CA GLN A 279 9.84 5.30 12.95
C GLN A 279 10.62 5.83 14.14
N VAL A 280 9.95 6.46 15.07
CA VAL A 280 10.53 7.09 16.26
C VAL A 280 10.03 6.34 17.50
N PRO A 281 10.90 5.67 18.26
CA PRO A 281 10.53 5.04 19.52
C PRO A 281 10.25 6.10 20.58
N VAL A 282 9.04 6.13 21.11
CA VAL A 282 8.58 7.17 22.05
C VAL A 282 8.00 6.61 23.35
N GLY A 283 7.84 5.30 23.45
CA GLY A 283 7.26 4.63 24.61
C GLY A 283 8.16 4.67 25.85
N PRO A 284 7.60 4.46 27.03
CA PRO A 284 8.34 4.47 28.28
C PRO A 284 9.51 3.48 28.33
N ASN A 285 9.38 2.33 27.67
CA ASN A 285 10.42 1.30 27.64
C ASN A 285 11.42 1.48 26.48
N ASN A 286 11.03 2.13 25.36
CA ASN A 286 11.85 2.13 24.13
C ASN A 286 12.35 3.50 23.66
N TYR A 287 12.14 4.60 24.38
CA TYR A 287 12.66 5.92 23.98
C TYR A 287 14.19 5.99 23.86
N GLY A 288 14.89 5.06 24.50
CA GLY A 288 16.32 4.79 24.33
C GLY A 288 17.23 6.03 24.37
N THR A 289 18.07 6.19 23.35
CA THR A 289 19.05 7.29 23.26
C THR A 289 18.47 8.61 22.76
N LEU A 290 17.16 8.70 22.55
CA LEU A 290 16.52 9.94 22.09
C LEU A 290 16.56 11.05 23.12
N VAL A 291 16.69 10.73 24.40
CA VAL A 291 16.86 11.69 25.49
C VAL A 291 18.33 12.00 25.83
N GLY A 292 19.28 11.45 25.09
CA GLY A 292 20.71 11.66 25.32
C GLY A 292 21.18 11.03 26.64
N THR A 293 21.94 11.79 27.46
CA THR A 293 22.49 11.33 28.74
C THR A 293 21.56 11.57 29.94
N GLY A 294 20.39 12.15 29.72
CA GLY A 294 19.43 12.46 30.77
C GLY A 294 18.49 11.31 31.10
N THR A 295 17.75 11.45 32.19
CA THR A 295 16.68 10.53 32.60
C THR A 295 15.33 11.19 32.35
N LEU A 296 14.56 10.68 31.35
CA LEU A 296 13.23 11.20 31.04
C LEU A 296 12.21 10.83 32.11
N ILE A 297 12.30 9.61 32.61
CA ILE A 297 11.32 9.00 33.53
C ILE A 297 12.06 8.62 34.83
N ASP A 298 11.66 9.22 35.92
CA ASP A 298 12.02 8.83 37.29
C ASP A 298 10.76 8.62 38.15
N SER A 299 10.91 8.39 39.46
CA SER A 299 9.79 8.13 40.37
C SER A 299 8.83 9.31 40.54
N THR A 300 9.24 10.52 40.15
CA THR A 300 8.49 11.77 40.33
C THR A 300 7.78 12.25 39.08
N VAL A 301 8.04 11.61 37.92
CA VAL A 301 7.45 11.96 36.62
C VAL A 301 6.13 11.24 36.46
N ASP A 302 5.04 11.98 36.28
CA ASP A 302 3.70 11.42 36.04
C ASP A 302 3.37 11.28 34.57
N TRP A 303 3.93 12.14 33.73
CA TRP A 303 3.73 12.16 32.29
C TRP A 303 4.90 12.83 31.59
N TYR A 304 5.00 12.61 30.28
CA TYR A 304 5.87 13.36 29.38
C TYR A 304 5.17 13.65 28.06
N GLU A 305 5.60 14.71 27.38
CA GLU A 305 5.15 15.10 26.06
C GLU A 305 6.25 14.84 25.02
N VAL A 306 5.83 14.39 23.84
CA VAL A 306 6.69 14.19 22.68
C VAL A 306 6.18 15.05 21.54
N TYR A 307 7.07 15.78 20.91
CA TYR A 307 6.76 16.57 19.73
C TYR A 307 7.98 16.76 18.83
N TYR A 308 7.71 17.12 17.59
CA TYR A 308 8.72 17.49 16.63
C TYR A 308 8.90 19.01 16.64
N PHE A 309 10.15 19.44 16.70
CA PHE A 309 10.54 20.85 16.69
C PHE A 309 11.34 21.18 15.44
N LYS A 310 10.89 22.16 14.68
CA LYS A 310 11.57 22.66 13.50
C LYS A 310 12.41 23.88 13.84
N THR A 311 13.73 23.77 13.76
CA THR A 311 14.68 24.84 14.11
C THR A 311 14.53 26.07 13.22
N SER A 312 14.17 25.92 11.94
CA SER A 312 14.07 27.03 10.97
C SER A 312 12.83 27.89 11.09
N GLY A 313 11.93 27.65 12.03
CA GLY A 313 10.69 28.41 12.12
C GLY A 313 10.02 28.41 13.48
N ALA A 314 10.65 27.91 14.51
CA ALA A 314 10.13 27.84 15.88
C ALA A 314 8.71 27.25 15.97
N LEU A 315 8.44 26.19 15.19
CA LEU A 315 7.13 25.58 15.11
C LEU A 315 7.19 24.14 15.59
N ASP A 316 6.30 23.80 16.50
CA ASP A 316 6.14 22.49 17.07
C ASP A 316 5.09 21.68 16.28
N SER A 317 5.25 20.36 16.22
CA SER A 317 4.16 19.46 15.80
C SER A 317 3.07 19.40 16.89
N PHE A 318 1.99 18.68 16.62
CA PHE A 318 1.09 18.26 17.69
C PHE A 318 1.86 17.52 18.77
N LYS A 319 1.50 17.80 20.03
CA LYS A 319 2.14 17.22 21.21
C LYS A 319 1.36 16.01 21.66
N TYR A 320 2.05 14.87 21.70
CA TYR A 320 1.50 13.65 22.28
C TYR A 320 1.91 13.58 23.73
N ARG A 321 0.91 13.52 24.64
CA ARG A 321 1.14 13.36 26.06
C ARG A 321 0.99 11.90 26.45
N ILE A 322 2.04 11.34 27.01
CA ILE A 322 2.10 9.97 27.52
C ILE A 322 2.03 10.03 29.03
N ASN A 323 0.91 9.59 29.58
CA ASN A 323 0.69 9.47 31.02
C ASN A 323 1.22 8.13 31.51
N LEU A 324 1.99 8.13 32.56
CA LEU A 324 2.63 6.91 33.08
C LEU A 324 1.69 6.19 34.06
N ASP A 325 1.31 4.99 33.70
CA ASP A 325 0.58 4.09 34.59
C ASP A 325 1.58 3.27 35.40
N ARG A 326 1.66 3.56 36.69
CA ARG A 326 2.59 2.91 37.64
C ARG A 326 1.92 1.86 38.51
N ARG A 327 0.66 1.49 38.18
CA ARG A 327 -0.03 0.45 38.95
C ARG A 327 0.69 -0.87 38.75
N GLU A 328 0.96 -1.54 39.86
CA GLU A 328 1.54 -2.88 39.78
C GLU A 328 0.55 -3.87 39.16
N SER A 329 1.04 -4.64 38.23
CA SER A 329 0.31 -5.75 37.59
C SER A 329 1.03 -7.06 37.87
N ILE A 330 0.28 -8.11 38.19
CA ILE A 330 0.85 -9.45 38.40
C ILE A 330 1.29 -10.05 37.07
N THR A 331 0.55 -9.77 36.02
CA THR A 331 0.84 -10.18 34.64
C THR A 331 0.48 -9.05 33.72
N GLU A 332 1.39 -8.69 32.82
CA GLU A 332 1.17 -7.68 31.82
C GLU A 332 1.44 -8.29 30.44
N TYR A 333 0.46 -8.18 29.56
CA TYR A 333 0.61 -8.53 28.15
C TYR A 333 0.52 -7.25 27.34
N ASP A 334 1.59 -6.90 26.66
CA ASP A 334 1.59 -5.79 25.72
C ASP A 334 1.35 -6.31 24.32
N ILE A 335 0.29 -5.81 23.68
CA ILE A 335 0.00 -6.10 22.28
C ILE A 335 0.43 -4.90 21.45
N LEU A 336 1.50 -5.08 20.68
CA LEU A 336 1.96 -4.12 19.70
C LEU A 336 1.19 -4.35 18.39
N PHE A 337 0.71 -3.29 17.77
CA PHE A 337 -0.09 -3.39 16.54
C PHE A 337 0.21 -2.22 15.59
N LEU A 338 0.02 -2.48 14.30
CA LEU A 338 0.14 -1.48 13.25
C LEU A 338 -1.16 -0.68 13.16
N ASP A 339 -1.10 0.64 13.36
CA ASP A 339 -2.23 1.52 13.12
C ASP A 339 -2.45 1.79 11.62
N ARG A 340 -3.57 2.42 11.31
CA ARG A 340 -3.99 2.72 9.92
C ARG A 340 -3.02 3.61 9.16
N LEU A 341 -2.26 4.45 9.82
CA LEU A 341 -1.30 5.38 9.20
C LEU A 341 0.14 4.85 9.22
N GLY A 342 0.33 3.60 9.63
CA GLY A 342 1.60 2.90 9.55
C GLY A 342 2.51 3.06 10.77
N SER A 343 2.03 3.67 11.85
CA SER A 343 2.74 3.68 13.15
C SER A 343 2.45 2.41 13.94
N TYR A 344 3.37 2.04 14.83
CA TYR A 344 3.14 0.98 15.78
C TYR A 344 2.78 1.54 17.15
N SER A 345 1.67 1.09 17.67
CA SER A 345 1.19 1.41 19.01
C SER A 345 1.02 0.16 19.84
N SER A 346 0.86 0.31 21.14
CA SER A 346 0.61 -0.84 22.01
C SER A 346 -0.54 -0.59 22.99
N PHE A 347 -1.20 -1.68 23.36
CA PHE A 347 -2.13 -1.72 24.48
C PHE A 347 -1.64 -2.71 25.54
N ALA A 348 -1.61 -2.26 26.81
CA ALA A 348 -1.29 -3.08 27.95
C ALA A 348 -2.57 -3.73 28.52
N PHE A 349 -2.52 -5.03 28.70
CA PHE A 349 -3.57 -5.84 29.30
C PHE A 349 -3.11 -6.26 30.71
N GLN A 350 -3.53 -5.50 31.71
CA GLN A 350 -3.06 -5.60 33.08
C GLN A 350 -4.02 -6.36 34.00
N LEU A 351 -5.24 -6.63 33.56
CA LEU A 351 -6.21 -7.35 34.34
C LEU A 351 -6.06 -8.86 34.15
N LYS A 352 -6.77 -9.62 34.98
CA LYS A 352 -6.75 -11.06 34.97
C LYS A 352 -6.91 -11.60 33.54
N SER A 353 -5.91 -12.34 33.11
CA SER A 353 -5.84 -12.98 31.79
C SER A 353 -5.87 -14.51 31.97
N TYR A 354 -6.34 -15.20 30.93
CA TYR A 354 -6.36 -16.66 30.90
C TYR A 354 -5.53 -17.16 29.72
N GLU A 355 -4.61 -18.07 29.99
CA GLU A 355 -3.91 -18.84 28.98
C GLU A 355 -4.65 -20.17 28.75
N ARG A 356 -4.89 -20.52 27.51
CA ARG A 356 -5.52 -21.79 27.10
C ARG A 356 -4.63 -22.49 26.09
N GLY A 357 -4.35 -23.75 26.35
CA GLY A 357 -3.69 -24.65 25.41
C GLY A 357 -4.72 -25.53 24.72
N GLU A 358 -4.78 -25.52 23.41
CA GLU A 358 -5.55 -26.44 22.61
C GLU A 358 -4.61 -27.44 21.96
N VAL A 359 -4.87 -28.73 22.19
CA VAL A 359 -4.06 -29.83 21.66
C VAL A 359 -4.87 -30.59 20.64
N THR A 360 -4.48 -30.54 19.38
CA THR A 360 -5.08 -31.32 18.31
C THR A 360 -4.21 -32.51 18.01
N ARG A 361 -4.83 -33.71 17.92
CA ARG A 361 -4.15 -34.97 17.67
C ARG A 361 -4.80 -35.66 16.48
N GLU A 362 -3.97 -36.15 15.59
CA GLU A 362 -4.41 -37.10 14.57
C GLU A 362 -4.16 -38.51 15.08
N ILE A 363 -5.18 -39.36 15.00
CA ILE A 363 -5.13 -40.76 15.43
C ILE A 363 -5.27 -41.60 14.18
N PHE A 364 -4.38 -42.55 14.02
CA PHE A 364 -4.48 -43.55 12.96
C PHE A 364 -4.49 -44.96 13.55
N ASN A 365 -5.15 -45.87 12.84
CA ASN A 365 -5.14 -47.26 13.18
C ASN A 365 -3.93 -47.94 12.52
N ARG A 366 -3.14 -48.64 13.32
CA ARG A 366 -2.01 -49.43 12.89
C ARG A 366 -2.34 -50.91 13.14
N ASP A 367 -1.96 -51.80 12.25
CA ASP A 367 -2.01 -53.20 12.50
C ASP A 367 -1.12 -53.56 13.70
N VAL A 368 -1.66 -54.35 14.61
CA VAL A 368 -0.94 -54.76 15.80
C VAL A 368 0.21 -55.69 15.38
N GLU A 369 1.43 -55.35 15.76
CA GLU A 369 2.60 -56.19 15.56
C GLU A 369 2.47 -57.40 16.52
N GLY A 370 2.13 -58.53 15.97
CA GLY A 370 2.03 -59.73 16.72
C GLY A 370 3.21 -60.67 16.44
N TYR A 371 3.24 -61.77 17.18
CA TYR A 371 4.21 -62.87 16.99
C TYR A 371 3.51 -64.22 16.89
N VAL A 372 4.15 -65.18 16.24
CA VAL A 372 3.62 -66.54 16.12
C VAL A 372 4.22 -67.43 17.21
N SER A 373 3.37 -68.01 18.03
CA SER A 373 3.77 -69.01 19.05
C SER A 373 2.87 -70.19 18.97
N GLY A 374 3.46 -71.37 18.80
CA GLY A 374 2.69 -72.64 18.78
C GLY A 374 1.66 -72.77 17.66
N ALA A 375 1.96 -72.22 16.43
CA ALA A 375 1.07 -72.12 15.28
C ALA A 375 -0.15 -71.21 15.46
N GLN A 376 -0.15 -70.33 16.46
CA GLN A 376 -1.15 -69.31 16.69
C GLN A 376 -0.48 -67.91 16.64
N TRP A 377 -1.19 -66.92 16.10
CA TRP A 377 -0.80 -65.54 16.17
C TRP A 377 -1.20 -64.97 17.53
N ASN A 378 -0.28 -64.31 18.19
CA ASN A 378 -0.46 -63.62 19.47
C ASN A 378 0.08 -62.23 19.41
N TYR A 379 -0.34 -61.38 20.34
CA TYR A 379 0.18 -60.02 20.52
C TYR A 379 0.48 -59.75 22.00
N LEU A 380 1.34 -58.79 22.25
CA LEU A 380 1.63 -58.32 23.60
C LEU A 380 0.62 -57.27 24.01
N THR A 381 0.35 -57.13 25.31
CA THR A 381 -0.59 -56.15 25.83
C THR A 381 -0.12 -54.69 25.63
N GLU A 382 1.17 -54.49 25.42
CA GLU A 382 1.81 -53.20 25.06
C GLU A 382 1.75 -52.88 23.57
N ASP A 383 1.34 -53.79 22.71
CA ASP A 383 1.16 -53.52 21.28
C ASP A 383 -0.03 -52.59 21.06
N MET A 384 0.25 -51.44 20.42
CA MET A 384 -0.77 -50.43 20.18
C MET A 384 -1.41 -50.58 18.80
N GLY A 385 -2.75 -50.68 18.75
CA GLY A 385 -3.52 -50.68 17.51
C GLY A 385 -3.85 -49.25 17.03
N PHE A 386 -4.03 -48.32 17.97
CA PHE A 386 -4.20 -46.91 17.66
C PHE A 386 -2.96 -46.14 18.10
N MET A 387 -2.43 -45.35 17.19
CA MET A 387 -1.30 -44.49 17.45
C MET A 387 -1.67 -43.02 17.19
N GLN A 388 -1.08 -42.14 17.97
CA GLN A 388 -1.20 -40.71 17.74
C GLN A 388 -0.09 -40.26 16.77
N ASN A 389 -0.48 -39.48 15.79
CA ASN A 389 0.40 -38.83 14.86
C ASN A 389 0.10 -37.31 14.86
N ASN A 390 1.09 -36.51 14.51
CA ASN A 390 0.93 -35.08 14.30
C ASN A 390 0.18 -34.37 15.46
N ILE A 391 0.87 -34.22 16.59
CA ILE A 391 0.34 -33.50 17.75
C ILE A 391 0.67 -32.02 17.61
N ASN A 392 -0.35 -31.20 17.43
CA ASN A 392 -0.22 -29.74 17.35
C ASN A 392 -0.75 -29.10 18.64
N VAL A 393 0.04 -28.20 19.21
CA VAL A 393 -0.34 -27.39 20.37
C VAL A 393 -0.49 -25.95 19.94
N SER A 394 -1.64 -25.35 20.17
CA SER A 394 -1.87 -23.94 19.96
C SER A 394 -2.21 -23.25 21.27
N LYS A 395 -1.58 -22.10 21.52
CA LYS A 395 -1.83 -21.27 22.70
C LYS A 395 -2.70 -20.09 22.35
N SER A 396 -3.72 -19.86 23.16
CA SER A 396 -4.58 -18.68 23.09
C SER A 396 -4.65 -17.98 24.45
N PHE A 397 -4.86 -16.67 24.43
CA PHE A 397 -4.90 -15.84 25.62
C PHE A 397 -6.17 -14.98 25.59
N ASP A 398 -6.96 -15.04 26.67
CA ASP A 398 -8.06 -14.10 26.91
C ASP A 398 -7.52 -12.95 27.75
N LEU A 399 -7.42 -11.79 27.15
CA LEU A 399 -6.78 -10.61 27.73
C LEU A 399 -7.80 -9.53 28.05
N ASN A 400 -7.62 -8.85 29.19
CA ASN A 400 -8.51 -7.80 29.65
C ASN A 400 -7.75 -6.50 29.88
N THR A 401 -8.20 -5.41 29.28
CA THR A 401 -7.62 -4.08 29.50
C THR A 401 -7.97 -3.54 30.87
N ASN A 402 -7.17 -2.61 31.32
CA ASN A 402 -7.58 -1.73 32.42
C ASN A 402 -8.70 -0.76 31.97
N TRP A 403 -9.15 0.08 32.88
CA TRP A 403 -10.07 1.16 32.56
C TRP A 403 -9.40 2.19 31.65
N MET A 404 -10.01 2.48 30.52
CA MET A 404 -9.54 3.46 29.53
C MET A 404 -10.57 4.54 29.25
N THR A 405 -10.12 5.69 28.75
CA THR A 405 -10.99 6.77 28.29
C THR A 405 -11.77 6.38 27.05
N GLN A 406 -12.79 7.16 26.70
CA GLN A 406 -13.58 6.92 25.50
C GLN A 406 -12.73 7.02 24.22
N ASP A 407 -11.80 7.98 24.15
CA ASP A 407 -10.92 8.16 22.99
C ASP A 407 -9.98 6.96 22.83
N MET A 408 -9.45 6.44 23.93
CA MET A 408 -8.67 5.22 23.94
C MET A 408 -9.47 4.00 23.53
N ALA A 409 -10.73 3.90 23.96
CA ALA A 409 -11.62 2.81 23.57
C ALA A 409 -11.99 2.88 22.09
N GLN A 410 -12.10 4.08 21.52
CA GLN A 410 -12.28 4.27 20.08
C GLN A 410 -11.02 3.90 19.32
N TYR A 411 -9.83 4.27 19.83
CA TYR A 411 -8.55 3.89 19.26
C TYR A 411 -8.30 2.38 19.34
N PHE A 412 -8.89 1.69 20.30
CA PHE A 412 -8.84 0.22 20.42
C PHE A 412 -9.39 -0.50 19.16
N GLU A 413 -10.24 0.16 18.38
CA GLU A 413 -10.70 -0.33 17.09
C GLU A 413 -9.53 -0.53 16.10
N GLU A 414 -8.50 0.31 16.18
CA GLU A 414 -7.30 0.18 15.34
C GLU A 414 -6.54 -1.12 15.66
N LEU A 415 -6.47 -1.51 16.93
CA LEU A 415 -5.90 -2.81 17.33
C LEU A 415 -6.72 -3.96 16.71
N LEU A 416 -8.06 -3.93 16.84
CA LEU A 416 -8.93 -5.01 16.37
C LEU A 416 -8.92 -5.17 14.84
N THR A 417 -8.66 -4.10 14.13
CA THR A 417 -8.63 -4.07 12.66
C THR A 417 -7.20 -4.11 12.09
N SER A 418 -6.19 -4.16 12.96
CA SER A 418 -4.80 -4.15 12.53
C SER A 418 -4.46 -5.40 11.71
N PRO A 419 -3.76 -5.24 10.57
CA PRO A 419 -3.27 -6.35 9.78
C PRO A 419 -2.08 -7.06 10.44
N GLN A 420 -1.45 -6.43 11.43
CA GLN A 420 -0.29 -6.97 12.14
C GLN A 420 -0.34 -6.71 13.62
N THR A 421 -0.26 -7.79 14.37
CA THR A 421 -0.24 -7.75 15.83
C THR A 421 0.84 -8.66 16.39
N PHE A 422 1.48 -8.18 17.45
CA PHE A 422 2.53 -8.90 18.16
C PHE A 422 2.25 -8.83 19.65
N VAL A 423 2.38 -9.95 20.35
CA VAL A 423 2.42 -9.96 21.80
C VAL A 423 3.87 -9.88 22.27
N LYS A 424 4.14 -8.95 23.16
CA LYS A 424 5.43 -8.89 23.85
C LYS A 424 5.40 -9.95 24.95
N SER A 425 6.06 -11.07 24.72
CA SER A 425 6.15 -12.13 25.71
C SER A 425 7.42 -11.98 26.53
N VAL A 426 7.26 -12.09 27.82
CA VAL A 426 8.37 -12.27 28.76
C VAL A 426 8.42 -13.78 29.03
N GLU A 427 9.34 -14.49 28.40
CA GLU A 427 9.55 -15.90 28.75
C GLU A 427 10.15 -16.01 30.15
N TYR A 428 9.32 -16.49 31.07
CA TYR A 428 9.82 -16.97 32.36
C TYR A 428 10.31 -18.41 32.17
N ILE A 429 11.58 -18.59 31.95
CA ILE A 429 12.20 -19.90 32.16
C ILE A 429 12.26 -20.11 33.67
N CYS A 430 11.73 -21.22 34.13
CA CYS A 430 11.52 -21.56 35.54
C CYS A 430 12.73 -21.17 36.41
N GLY A 431 12.58 -20.11 37.21
CA GLY A 431 13.57 -19.65 38.21
C GLY A 431 14.56 -18.58 37.75
N GLU A 432 14.54 -18.12 36.50
CA GLU A 432 15.41 -17.04 36.02
C GLU A 432 14.59 -15.81 35.60
N ALA A 433 15.15 -14.62 35.78
CA ALA A 433 14.57 -13.40 35.26
C ALA A 433 14.60 -13.44 33.72
N PRO A 434 13.57 -12.91 33.02
CA PRO A 434 13.52 -12.95 31.57
C PRO A 434 14.74 -12.25 30.99
N THR A 435 15.48 -12.96 30.15
CA THR A 435 16.72 -12.48 29.52
C THR A 435 16.48 -11.59 28.30
N SER A 436 15.29 -11.64 27.70
CA SER A 436 14.88 -10.76 26.58
C SER A 436 13.36 -10.72 26.45
N SER A 437 12.82 -9.55 26.15
CA SER A 437 11.45 -9.42 25.66
C SER A 437 11.43 -9.69 24.16
N THR A 438 10.76 -10.74 23.73
CA THR A 438 10.58 -11.07 22.32
C THR A 438 9.16 -10.74 21.87
N TYR A 439 9.03 -10.15 20.68
CA TYR A 439 7.75 -9.96 20.03
C TYR A 439 7.36 -11.24 19.29
N GLN A 440 6.23 -11.81 19.66
CA GLN A 440 5.68 -12.99 19.00
C GLN A 440 4.47 -12.57 18.16
N PRO A 441 4.41 -12.91 16.87
CA PRO A 441 3.23 -12.64 16.06
C PRO A 441 2.00 -13.34 16.64
N CYS A 442 0.90 -12.61 16.69
CA CYS A 442 -0.37 -13.15 17.18
C CYS A 442 -1.53 -12.76 16.26
N ILE A 443 -2.63 -13.46 16.39
CA ILE A 443 -3.86 -13.23 15.62
C ILE A 443 -4.97 -12.94 16.62
N ILE A 444 -5.72 -11.87 16.41
CA ILE A 444 -6.91 -11.54 17.18
C ILE A 444 -8.06 -12.42 16.69
N GLN A 445 -8.67 -13.17 17.60
CA GLN A 445 -9.76 -14.08 17.27
C GLN A 445 -11.16 -13.46 17.38
N ASN A 446 -11.26 -12.24 17.89
CA ASN A 446 -12.55 -11.56 18.05
C ASN A 446 -13.11 -11.18 16.67
N ASN A 447 -14.25 -11.74 16.30
CA ASN A 447 -14.96 -11.41 15.06
C ASN A 447 -15.96 -10.25 15.23
N SER A 448 -16.20 -9.83 16.46
CA SER A 448 -17.08 -8.71 16.80
C SER A 448 -16.59 -7.97 18.04
N TYR A 449 -16.90 -6.70 18.11
CA TYR A 449 -16.60 -5.86 19.25
C TYR A 449 -17.76 -4.89 19.51
N GLU A 450 -17.92 -4.48 20.75
CA GLU A 450 -18.92 -3.49 21.14
C GLU A 450 -18.22 -2.24 21.68
N VAL A 451 -18.50 -1.10 21.08
CA VAL A 451 -18.08 0.20 21.62
C VAL A 451 -19.25 0.76 22.45
N PHE A 452 -19.13 0.66 23.77
CA PHE A 452 -20.14 1.22 24.67
C PHE A 452 -20.07 2.75 24.68
N LYS A 453 -21.13 3.38 24.18
CA LYS A 453 -21.35 4.84 24.33
C LYS A 453 -22.41 5.07 25.42
N GLN A 454 -22.01 5.19 26.66
CA GLN A 454 -22.91 5.55 27.77
C GLN A 454 -22.67 6.97 28.22
N ARG A 455 -23.78 7.74 28.35
CA ARG A 455 -23.76 9.17 28.72
C ARG A 455 -23.14 9.46 30.11
N ASN A 456 -23.01 8.46 30.98
CA ASN A 456 -22.57 8.61 32.37
C ASN A 456 -21.37 7.75 32.77
N LYS A 457 -20.68 7.09 31.82
CA LYS A 457 -19.48 6.30 32.12
C LYS A 457 -18.34 6.75 31.21
N ASN A 458 -17.39 7.46 31.79
CA ASN A 458 -16.19 7.94 31.08
C ASN A 458 -15.08 6.88 30.98
N LEU A 459 -15.27 5.73 31.62
CA LEU A 459 -14.26 4.66 31.65
C LEU A 459 -14.84 3.36 31.11
N ILE A 460 -14.11 2.74 30.21
CA ILE A 460 -14.50 1.54 29.45
C ILE A 460 -13.44 0.46 29.64
N LYS A 461 -13.86 -0.79 29.73
CA LYS A 461 -12.98 -1.96 29.68
C LYS A 461 -13.24 -2.71 28.39
N GLN A 462 -12.18 -3.27 27.81
CA GLN A 462 -12.24 -4.12 26.62
C GLN A 462 -11.53 -5.45 26.88
N SER A 463 -11.96 -6.47 26.18
CA SER A 463 -11.34 -7.78 26.20
C SER A 463 -11.10 -8.29 24.80
N ILE A 464 -10.00 -9.00 24.62
CA ILE A 464 -9.69 -9.69 23.37
C ILE A 464 -9.22 -11.11 23.64
N THR A 465 -9.41 -11.97 22.65
CA THR A 465 -8.78 -13.27 22.60
C THR A 465 -7.75 -13.26 21.48
N ILE A 466 -6.52 -13.58 21.82
CA ILE A 466 -5.44 -13.72 20.85
C ILE A 466 -4.96 -15.18 20.78
N LYS A 467 -4.44 -15.55 19.61
CA LYS A 467 -3.77 -16.82 19.38
C LYS A 467 -2.37 -16.54 18.85
N LEU A 468 -1.36 -17.26 19.34
CA LEU A 468 -0.02 -17.17 18.77
C LEU A 468 -0.03 -17.71 17.33
N SER A 469 0.66 -17.00 16.43
CA SER A 469 0.76 -17.40 15.02
C SER A 469 1.65 -18.63 14.83
N ASN A 470 2.62 -18.82 15.72
CA ASN A 470 3.51 -19.97 15.71
C ASN A 470 2.90 -21.10 16.55
N GLN A 471 2.89 -22.30 15.99
CA GLN A 471 2.45 -23.50 16.68
C GLN A 471 3.67 -24.28 17.14
N ASP A 472 3.60 -24.81 18.37
CA ASP A 472 4.60 -25.73 18.87
C ASP A 472 4.30 -27.13 18.33
N ASN A 473 5.18 -27.65 17.48
CA ASN A 473 5.11 -29.04 17.04
C ASN A 473 5.71 -29.93 18.12
N VAL A 474 4.93 -30.85 18.62
CA VAL A 474 5.42 -31.89 19.52
C VAL A 474 5.79 -33.08 18.65
N ASN A 475 7.08 -33.44 18.68
CA ASN A 475 7.54 -34.65 18.00
C ASN A 475 6.81 -35.87 18.58
N GLY A 476 6.09 -36.55 17.72
CA GLY A 476 5.49 -37.87 18.03
C GLY A 476 6.47 -39.01 17.72
#